data_e456586bad56f377312651a74518bc59
#
_entry.id   e456586bad56f377312651a74518bc59
#
_cell.length_a   1.000
_cell.length_b   1.000
_cell.length_c   1.000
_cell.angle_alpha   90.00
_cell.angle_beta   90.00
_cell.angle_gamma   90.00
#
_symmetry.space_group_name_H-M   'P 1'
#
loop_
_entity.id
_entity.type
_entity.pdbx_description
1 polymer ?
#
loop_
_entity_poly.entity_id
_entity_poly.type
_entity_poly.pdbx_seq_one_letter_code
_entity_poly.pdbx_strand_id
1 'polypeptide(L)'
;ALLRPGRFDRIIEIPMPSAEARQKILEIHSRKMKKEEDVDLLEIAKETEEASGADIKAIVVEAGMNALRRGASVVSRRDFDAAIRKVLGDEVQGSEEALRMFS
;
A
#
# COMPACT_ATOMS: atom_id res chain seq x y z
N ALA A 1 10.55 -21.58 -13.20
CA ALA A 1 9.26 -21.74 -12.75
C ALA A 1 9.24 -21.87 -11.31
N LEU A 2 9.81 -22.89 -10.90
CA LEU A 2 9.88 -23.02 -9.60
C LEU A 2 10.46 -21.84 -9.04
N LEU A 3 11.07 -21.09 -9.85
CA LEU A 3 11.65 -19.97 -9.37
C LEU A 3 10.74 -18.83 -9.30
N ARG A 4 9.49 -19.06 -9.21
CA ARG A 4 8.63 -17.99 -9.08
C ARG A 4 9.08 -17.17 -7.96
N PRO A 5 9.47 -15.94 -8.19
CA PRO A 5 10.10 -15.10 -7.18
C PRO A 5 9.23 -14.92 -5.96
N GLY A 6 7.99 -14.70 -6.14
CA GLY A 6 7.16 -14.46 -5.03
C GLY A 6 7.11 -15.60 -4.05
N ARG A 7 7.09 -16.80 -4.57
CA ARG A 7 7.07 -17.95 -3.77
C ARG A 7 8.36 -18.15 -3.05
N PHE A 8 9.40 -17.90 -3.77
CA PHE A 8 10.72 -18.03 -3.26
C PHE A 8 10.92 -17.10 -2.10
N ASP A 9 10.51 -15.87 -2.24
CA ASP A 9 10.64 -14.90 -1.22
C ASP A 9 9.96 -15.33 0.04
N ARG A 10 8.81 -15.94 -0.08
CA ARG A 10 8.11 -16.40 1.08
C ARG A 10 8.82 -17.50 1.77
N ILE A 11 9.41 -18.38 1.02
CA ILE A 11 10.15 -19.46 1.59
C ILE A 11 11.34 -18.98 2.34
N ILE A 12 12.00 -17.98 1.81
CA ILE A 12 13.15 -17.46 2.47
C ILE A 12 12.74 -16.70 3.72
N GLU A 13 11.48 -16.30 3.75
CA GLU A 13 11.00 -15.73 4.94
C GLU A 13 11.57 -14.43 5.35
N ILE A 14 11.39 -13.46 4.52
CA ILE A 14 11.73 -12.13 4.87
C ILE A 14 10.65 -11.68 5.82
N PRO A 15 10.97 -11.33 7.04
CA PRO A 15 9.95 -10.98 8.01
C PRO A 15 9.19 -9.76 7.56
N MET A 16 7.88 -9.80 7.72
CA MET A 16 7.08 -8.64 7.42
C MET A 16 7.07 -7.70 8.60
N PRO A 17 7.01 -6.41 8.35
CA PRO A 17 7.06 -5.46 9.45
C PRO A 17 5.80 -5.51 10.30
N SER A 18 5.96 -5.22 11.58
CA SER A 18 4.83 -5.13 12.48
C SER A 18 4.03 -3.87 12.17
N ALA A 19 2.87 -3.74 12.80
CA ALA A 19 2.06 -2.54 12.62
C ALA A 19 2.83 -1.30 13.06
N GLU A 20 3.59 -1.42 14.13
CA GLU A 20 4.38 -0.29 14.60
C GLU A 20 5.47 0.08 13.61
N ALA A 21 6.10 -0.91 13.03
CA ALA A 21 7.12 -0.66 12.04
C ALA A 21 6.50 -0.04 10.80
N ARG A 22 5.34 -0.53 10.38
CA ARG A 22 4.65 0.03 9.22
C ARG A 22 4.26 1.48 9.47
N GLN A 23 3.83 1.79 10.69
CA GLN A 23 3.49 3.15 11.03
C GLN A 23 4.71 4.06 10.90
N LYS A 24 5.86 3.59 11.36
CA LYS A 24 7.07 4.35 11.22
C LYS A 24 7.44 4.59 9.78
N ILE A 25 7.30 3.58 8.95
CA ILE A 25 7.61 3.72 7.54
C ILE A 25 6.66 4.71 6.89
N LEU A 26 5.38 4.65 7.26
CA LEU A 26 4.40 5.60 6.76
C LEU A 26 4.79 7.02 7.17
N GLU A 27 5.18 7.19 8.41
CA GLU A 27 5.58 8.49 8.90
C GLU A 27 6.77 9.04 8.16
N ILE A 28 7.76 8.21 7.97
CA ILE A 28 8.98 8.64 7.32
C ILE A 28 8.72 9.08 5.89
N HIS A 29 7.99 8.25 5.15
CA HIS A 29 7.79 8.54 3.74
C HIS A 29 6.72 9.59 3.47
N SER A 30 5.83 9.86 4.43
CA SER A 30 4.82 10.89 4.27
C SER A 30 5.16 12.17 5.01
N ARG A 31 6.37 12.25 5.53
CA ARG A 31 6.74 13.37 6.40
C ARG A 31 6.55 14.72 5.73
N LYS A 32 6.90 14.84 4.46
CA LYS A 32 6.81 16.10 3.77
C LYS A 32 5.46 16.35 3.12
N MET A 33 4.54 15.41 3.22
CA MET A 33 3.24 15.55 2.63
C MET A 33 2.30 16.23 3.61
N LYS A 34 1.46 17.11 3.11
CA LYS A 34 0.42 17.66 3.94
C LYS A 34 -0.73 16.68 3.94
N LYS A 35 -1.19 16.32 5.12
CA LYS A 35 -2.23 15.31 5.27
C LYS A 35 -3.42 15.90 5.98
N GLU A 36 -4.61 15.48 5.57
CA GLU A 36 -5.84 15.91 6.22
C GLU A 36 -5.94 15.25 7.59
N GLU A 37 -6.83 15.77 8.41
CA GLU A 37 -6.99 15.23 9.75
C GLU A 37 -7.53 13.82 9.75
N ASP A 38 -8.18 13.42 8.68
CA ASP A 38 -8.73 12.07 8.59
C ASP A 38 -7.66 11.03 8.29
N VAL A 39 -6.40 11.42 8.12
CA VAL A 39 -5.33 10.48 7.84
C VAL A 39 -4.70 10.05 9.16
N ASP A 40 -5.03 8.84 9.58
CA ASP A 40 -4.49 8.26 10.80
C ASP A 40 -3.52 7.17 10.39
N LEU A 41 -2.23 7.44 10.50
CA LEU A 41 -1.20 6.51 10.03
C LEU A 41 -1.20 5.21 10.82
N LEU A 42 -1.57 5.24 12.08
CA LEU A 42 -1.65 4.02 12.84
C LEU A 42 -2.76 3.12 12.31
N GLU A 43 -3.89 3.70 11.99
CA GLU A 43 -5.00 2.94 11.45
C GLU A 43 -4.63 2.36 10.10
N ILE A 44 -3.97 3.14 9.27
CA ILE A 44 -3.50 2.66 7.98
C ILE A 44 -2.50 1.53 8.18
N ALA A 45 -1.63 1.64 9.17
CA ALA A 45 -0.66 0.60 9.43
C ALA A 45 -1.35 -0.70 9.83
N LYS A 46 -2.43 -0.60 10.58
CA LYS A 46 -3.15 -1.80 10.97
C LYS A 46 -3.87 -2.45 9.80
N GLU A 47 -4.27 -1.66 8.84
CA GLU A 47 -5.00 -2.17 7.68
C GLU A 47 -4.09 -2.73 6.60
N THR A 48 -2.80 -2.60 6.76
CA THR A 48 -1.87 -3.05 5.73
C THR A 48 -1.00 -4.19 6.22
N GLU A 49 -1.62 -5.17 6.87
CA GLU A 49 -0.90 -6.26 7.48
C GLU A 49 -0.04 -7.05 6.51
N GLU A 50 -0.47 -7.12 5.26
CA GLU A 50 0.25 -7.91 4.29
C GLU A 50 1.31 -7.12 3.54
N ALA A 51 1.53 -5.89 3.92
CA ALA A 51 2.42 -5.03 3.17
C ALA A 51 3.85 -5.14 3.65
N SER A 52 4.78 -5.21 2.70
CA SER A 52 6.19 -5.11 3.01
C SER A 52 6.55 -3.64 3.15
N GLY A 53 7.79 -3.37 3.55
CA GLY A 53 8.25 -1.99 3.61
C GLY A 53 8.17 -1.30 2.26
N ALA A 54 8.50 -2.03 1.21
CA ALA A 54 8.43 -1.45 -0.13
C ALA A 54 6.99 -1.16 -0.53
N ASP A 55 6.06 -2.03 -0.14
CA ASP A 55 4.64 -1.80 -0.41
C ASP A 55 4.15 -0.56 0.30
N ILE A 56 4.57 -0.35 1.54
CA ILE A 56 4.16 0.82 2.30
C ILE A 56 4.67 2.09 1.61
N LYS A 57 5.91 2.06 1.15
CA LYS A 57 6.44 3.20 0.45
C LYS A 57 5.63 3.47 -0.81
N ALA A 58 5.29 2.42 -1.55
CA ALA A 58 4.51 2.56 -2.77
C ALA A 58 3.13 3.14 -2.47
N ILE A 59 2.53 2.74 -1.35
CA ILE A 59 1.24 3.26 -0.95
C ILE A 59 1.32 4.76 -0.70
N VAL A 60 2.37 5.20 -0.02
CA VAL A 60 2.53 6.63 0.27
C VAL A 60 2.69 7.42 -1.03
N VAL A 61 3.51 6.91 -1.93
CA VAL A 61 3.72 7.60 -3.21
C VAL A 61 2.42 7.66 -3.99
N GLU A 62 1.70 6.55 -4.03
CA GLU A 62 0.46 6.50 -4.77
C GLU A 62 -0.60 7.41 -4.16
N ALA A 63 -0.64 7.51 -2.83
CA ALA A 63 -1.58 8.41 -2.19
C ALA A 63 -1.30 9.85 -2.59
N GLY A 64 -0.02 10.22 -2.64
CA GLY A 64 0.35 11.56 -3.09
C GLY A 64 -0.06 11.81 -4.52
N MET A 65 0.15 10.81 -5.38
CA MET A 65 -0.24 10.95 -6.77
C MET A 65 -1.75 11.07 -6.91
N ASN A 66 -2.52 10.35 -6.09
CA ASN A 66 -3.96 10.43 -6.13
C ASN A 66 -4.42 11.86 -5.80
N ALA A 67 -3.82 12.46 -4.80
CA ALA A 67 -4.16 13.82 -4.43
C ALA A 67 -3.85 14.79 -5.55
N LEU A 68 -2.70 14.61 -6.20
CA LEU A 68 -2.32 15.47 -7.30
C LEU A 68 -3.30 15.32 -8.48
N ARG A 69 -3.71 14.11 -8.77
CA ARG A 69 -4.62 13.88 -9.89
C ARG A 69 -5.96 14.57 -9.69
N ARG A 70 -6.41 14.69 -8.46
CA ARG A 70 -7.68 15.37 -8.23
C ARG A 70 -7.47 16.86 -7.93
N GLY A 71 -6.25 17.35 -8.14
CA GLY A 71 -5.99 18.78 -7.99
C GLY A 71 -5.90 19.24 -6.57
N ALA A 72 -5.67 18.33 -5.63
CA ALA A 72 -5.59 18.71 -4.22
C ALA A 72 -4.16 18.93 -3.80
N SER A 73 -3.96 19.78 -2.82
CA SER A 73 -2.63 19.97 -2.28
C SER A 73 -2.47 19.26 -0.94
N VAL A 74 -3.51 18.59 -0.48
CA VAL A 74 -3.48 17.88 0.79
C VAL A 74 -3.97 16.46 0.54
N VAL A 75 -3.27 15.48 1.10
CA VAL A 75 -3.61 14.08 0.93
C VAL A 75 -4.66 13.70 1.96
N SER A 76 -5.71 13.05 1.53
CA SER A 76 -6.79 12.67 2.42
C SER A 76 -6.80 11.16 2.62
N ARG A 77 -7.65 10.71 3.53
CA ARG A 77 -7.78 9.29 3.81
C ARG A 77 -8.18 8.52 2.56
N ARG A 78 -9.05 9.08 1.74
CA ARG A 78 -9.47 8.37 0.54
C ARG A 78 -8.34 8.19 -0.45
N ASP A 79 -7.38 9.09 -0.45
CA ASP A 79 -6.20 8.94 -1.30
C ASP A 79 -5.39 7.73 -0.85
N PHE A 80 -5.27 7.54 0.45
CA PHE A 80 -4.59 6.38 0.99
C PHE A 80 -5.41 5.11 0.75
N ASP A 81 -6.71 5.16 0.90
CA ASP A 81 -7.54 3.98 0.68
C ASP A 81 -7.43 3.49 -0.76
N ALA A 82 -7.44 4.40 -1.70
CA ALA A 82 -7.28 4.04 -3.09
C ALA A 82 -5.88 3.50 -3.35
N ALA A 83 -4.88 4.08 -2.70
CA ALA A 83 -3.51 3.61 -2.85
C ALA A 83 -3.34 2.21 -2.31
N ILE A 84 -3.95 1.92 -1.17
CA ILE A 84 -3.88 0.59 -0.58
C ILE A 84 -4.51 -0.43 -1.51
N ARG A 85 -5.65 -0.10 -2.07
CA ARG A 85 -6.30 -1.01 -3.00
C ARG A 85 -5.45 -1.23 -4.23
N LYS A 86 -4.80 -0.20 -4.71
CA LYS A 86 -3.99 -0.34 -5.91
C LYS A 86 -2.75 -1.18 -5.66
N VAL A 87 -2.07 -0.93 -4.55
CA VAL A 87 -0.81 -1.60 -4.27
C VAL A 87 -1.03 -3.01 -3.78
N LEU A 88 -2.00 -3.21 -2.89
CA LEU A 88 -2.20 -4.52 -2.29
C LEU A 88 -3.35 -5.27 -2.91
N GLY A 89 -4.40 -4.58 -3.27
CA GLY A 89 -5.60 -5.23 -3.73
C GLY A 89 -5.59 -5.63 -5.18
N ASP A 90 -4.93 -4.84 -6.00
CA ASP A 90 -4.92 -5.12 -7.43
C ASP A 90 -4.35 -6.46 -7.76
N GLU A 91 -3.38 -6.90 -7.02
CA GLU A 91 -2.76 -8.17 -7.31
C GLU A 91 -3.75 -9.31 -7.17
N VAL A 92 -4.67 -9.17 -6.23
CA VAL A 92 -5.64 -10.22 -6.01
C VAL A 92 -6.87 -9.98 -6.86
N GLN A 93 -7.42 -8.78 -6.78
CA GLN A 93 -8.66 -8.52 -7.50
C GLN A 93 -8.48 -8.46 -8.98
N GLY A 94 -7.37 -7.94 -9.43
CA GLY A 94 -7.09 -7.89 -10.84
C GLY A 94 -7.03 -9.28 -11.43
N SER A 95 -6.43 -10.20 -10.71
CA SER A 95 -6.34 -11.56 -11.17
C SER A 95 -7.70 -12.21 -11.25
N GLU A 96 -8.54 -11.97 -10.26
CA GLU A 96 -9.86 -12.57 -10.28
C GLU A 96 -10.68 -12.03 -11.41
N GLU A 97 -10.58 -10.76 -11.68
CA GLU A 97 -11.33 -10.19 -12.77
C GLU A 97 -10.85 -10.73 -14.10
N ALA A 98 -9.56 -10.88 -14.25
CA ALA A 98 -9.01 -11.42 -15.47
C ALA A 98 -9.51 -12.84 -15.68
N LEU A 99 -9.54 -13.62 -14.63
CA LEU A 99 -10.04 -14.99 -14.74
C LEU A 99 -11.50 -15.00 -15.13
N ARG A 100 -12.29 -14.10 -14.57
CA ARG A 100 -13.69 -14.05 -14.92
C ARG A 100 -13.90 -13.67 -16.37
N MET A 101 -13.08 -12.78 -16.86
CA MET A 101 -13.20 -12.37 -18.24
C MET A 101 -12.92 -13.49 -19.21
N PHE A 102 -12.08 -14.42 -18.81
CA PHE A 102 -11.74 -15.53 -19.69
C PHE A 102 -12.55 -16.78 -19.41
N SER A 103 -13.43 -16.75 -18.44
CA SER A 103 -14.26 -17.92 -18.23
C SER A 103 -15.69 -17.65 -18.80
#